data_ab3d23352df266c1148b09d5b7c88ec2
#
_entry.id   ab3d23352df266c1148b09d5b7c88ec2
#
_cell.length_a   1.000
_cell.length_b   1.000
_cell.length_c   1.000
_cell.angle_alpha   90.00
_cell.angle_beta   90.00
_cell.angle_gamma   90.00
#
_symmetry.space_group_name_H-M   'P 1'
#
loop_
_entity.id
_entity.type
_entity.pdbx_description
1 polymer ?
#
loop_
_entity_poly.entity_id
_entity_poly.type
_entity_poly.pdbx_seq_one_letter_code
_entity_poly.pdbx_strand_id
1 'polypeptide(L)'
;MNRGSGFSALLSDYRRYAGARLWLALGIMLLGALAEGFGLLMIVPLASIAIGRGPSALTRWTPFAASLSGGQRFGLALTLFIVAMALRSLLLFARDLQTARLESGYEASLRLRAAATLANRGWSFAARVGQPGMQSLLLNDVPRASLAVGQMQQFAISAAMLIVQLVLTALLAPLLTLLALFILAAGAFASLGWTRRGVRSGLAIVETMEESAGSGFRLHAALKAALAQGTVAAFLNEYRASLAEMTGQVVRYAKDFSAARQLAALGAALAAALLLFVGIRLLALPFPVLITSLILFARMAAPAQALQQTVQQIAAYAPAFAAIERRLGTLEQPRPERATVRPLEWTGLRLDGAAFEHQSGLGVRSASLTLGRGEWLGLSGPSGAGKTTLVDLIAGLIGPQRGSIAVDGRPLEGELLEGWRLGLAYVGQEGTVFNDSVRANLVAEGSPADDAELWRALELVGLADRIRAFPRGIRESVGDRGSQLSGGERQRLVLARALLRRPSLLILDEATAALDASSEADVLHRLRSLDPRPAALVVAHRDSSLASCDSIVSIQHGIVEKPGD
;
A
#
# COMPACT_ATOMS: atom_id res chain seq x y z
N MET A 1 21.97 -12.22 0.07
CA MET A 1 20.80 -11.96 -0.79
C MET A 1 21.11 -10.87 -1.81
N ASN A 2 20.92 -11.17 -3.08
CA ASN A 2 21.36 -10.32 -4.21
C ASN A 2 20.59 -8.99 -4.21
N ARG A 3 21.26 -7.88 -3.87
CA ARG A 3 20.67 -6.52 -3.81
C ARG A 3 20.16 -6.00 -5.17
N GLY A 4 20.53 -6.67 -6.27
CA GLY A 4 20.06 -6.34 -7.62
C GLY A 4 18.68 -6.85 -7.98
N SER A 5 18.15 -7.87 -7.27
CA SER A 5 16.88 -8.49 -7.63
C SER A 5 15.66 -7.60 -7.35
N GLY A 6 15.64 -6.88 -6.23
CA GLY A 6 14.50 -6.01 -5.86
C GLY A 6 14.35 -4.78 -6.75
N PHE A 7 15.46 -4.15 -7.15
CA PHE A 7 15.42 -3.01 -8.06
C PHE A 7 14.96 -3.40 -9.48
N SER A 8 15.49 -4.49 -10.01
CA SER A 8 15.10 -4.98 -11.35
C SER A 8 13.65 -5.43 -11.40
N ALA A 9 13.16 -6.08 -10.34
CA ALA A 9 11.77 -6.47 -10.20
C ALA A 9 10.84 -5.25 -10.16
N LEU A 10 11.16 -4.26 -9.31
CA LEU A 10 10.41 -3.00 -9.22
C LEU A 10 10.39 -2.27 -10.56
N LEU A 11 11.53 -2.14 -11.23
CA LEU A 11 11.62 -1.48 -12.54
C LEU A 11 10.78 -2.19 -13.60
N SER A 12 10.81 -3.52 -13.62
CA SER A 12 10.03 -4.32 -14.57
C SER A 12 8.52 -4.21 -14.31
N ASP A 13 8.12 -4.19 -13.04
CA ASP A 13 6.72 -4.02 -12.63
C ASP A 13 6.22 -2.62 -12.97
N TYR A 14 7.00 -1.59 -12.66
CA TYR A 14 6.67 -0.20 -13.01
C TYR A 14 6.58 0.01 -14.53
N ARG A 15 7.49 -0.56 -15.32
CA ARG A 15 7.42 -0.49 -16.80
C ARG A 15 6.14 -1.15 -17.33
N ARG A 16 5.71 -2.25 -16.75
CA ARG A 16 4.46 -2.92 -17.10
C ARG A 16 3.24 -2.05 -16.78
N TYR A 17 3.24 -1.41 -15.61
CA TYR A 17 2.17 -0.49 -15.20
C TYR A 17 2.10 0.76 -16.09
N ALA A 18 3.24 1.43 -16.29
CA ALA A 18 3.31 2.69 -17.01
C ALA A 18 3.08 2.52 -18.53
N GLY A 19 3.53 1.41 -19.12
CA GLY A 19 3.35 1.13 -20.55
C GLY A 19 3.80 2.27 -21.45
N ALA A 20 2.95 2.68 -22.40
CA ALA A 20 3.23 3.79 -23.31
C ALA A 20 3.35 5.15 -22.59
N ARG A 21 2.72 5.32 -21.43
CA ARG A 21 2.79 6.57 -20.64
C ARG A 21 4.21 6.87 -20.15
N LEU A 22 5.05 5.85 -20.00
CA LEU A 22 6.45 6.01 -19.63
C LEU A 22 7.21 6.79 -20.71
N TRP A 23 7.02 6.43 -21.97
CA TRP A 23 7.68 7.11 -23.09
C TRP A 23 7.22 8.56 -23.24
N LEU A 24 5.93 8.80 -23.03
CA LEU A 24 5.39 10.17 -23.00
C LEU A 24 6.04 10.99 -21.87
N ALA A 25 6.15 10.42 -20.65
CA ALA A 25 6.78 11.08 -19.53
C ALA A 25 8.26 11.38 -19.80
N LEU A 26 9.02 10.43 -20.34
CA LEU A 26 10.43 10.63 -20.73
C LEU A 26 10.56 11.71 -21.81
N GLY A 27 9.66 11.76 -22.79
CA GLY A 27 9.62 12.82 -23.80
C GLY A 27 9.39 14.20 -23.20
N ILE A 28 8.42 14.33 -22.30
CA ILE A 28 8.13 15.60 -21.58
C ILE A 28 9.31 16.01 -20.69
N MET A 29 9.95 15.04 -20.01
CA MET A 29 11.14 15.28 -19.19
C MET A 29 12.29 15.84 -20.04
N LEU A 30 12.55 15.25 -21.20
CA LEU A 30 13.58 15.70 -22.13
C LEU A 30 13.28 17.09 -22.70
N LEU A 31 12.02 17.32 -23.14
CA LEU A 31 11.59 18.63 -23.62
C LEU A 31 11.69 19.71 -22.53
N GLY A 32 11.34 19.37 -21.29
CA GLY A 32 11.51 20.27 -20.15
C GLY A 32 12.97 20.64 -19.90
N ALA A 33 13.88 19.65 -19.96
CA ALA A 33 15.31 19.87 -19.81
C ALA A 33 15.88 20.74 -20.95
N LEU A 34 15.46 20.51 -22.19
CA LEU A 34 15.84 21.33 -23.36
C LEU A 34 15.33 22.77 -23.22
N ALA A 35 14.06 22.95 -22.83
CA ALA A 35 13.47 24.27 -22.63
C ALA A 35 14.19 25.06 -21.52
N GLU A 36 14.64 24.39 -20.47
CA GLU A 36 15.44 25.00 -19.40
C GLU A 36 16.80 25.44 -19.89
N GLY A 37 17.47 24.61 -20.69
CA GLY A 37 18.75 24.95 -21.31
C GLY A 37 18.64 26.09 -22.33
N PHE A 38 17.61 26.06 -23.19
CA PHE A 38 17.41 27.08 -24.22
C PHE A 38 17.12 28.47 -23.62
N GLY A 39 16.34 28.54 -22.53
CA GLY A 39 16.11 29.79 -21.82
C GLY A 39 17.36 30.48 -21.33
N LEU A 40 18.38 29.70 -20.96
CA LEU A 40 19.69 30.24 -20.55
C LEU A 40 20.52 30.75 -21.73
N LEU A 41 20.48 30.02 -22.85
CA LEU A 41 21.18 30.48 -24.06
C LEU A 41 20.67 31.81 -24.57
N MET A 42 19.41 32.17 -24.33
CA MET A 42 18.82 33.45 -24.72
C MET A 42 19.41 34.66 -23.93
N ILE A 43 20.08 34.41 -22.81
CA ILE A 43 20.79 35.47 -22.07
C ILE A 43 21.96 36.04 -22.89
N VAL A 44 22.63 35.21 -23.69
CA VAL A 44 23.78 35.64 -24.52
C VAL A 44 23.41 36.73 -25.54
N PRO A 45 22.38 36.52 -26.40
CA PRO A 45 21.98 37.57 -27.34
C PRO A 45 21.41 38.81 -26.63
N LEU A 46 20.67 38.66 -25.53
CA LEU A 46 20.19 39.79 -24.75
C LEU A 46 21.32 40.65 -24.19
N ALA A 47 22.33 40.00 -23.58
CA ALA A 47 23.52 40.69 -23.07
C ALA A 47 24.35 41.35 -24.18
N SER A 48 24.53 40.70 -25.33
CA SER A 48 25.28 41.25 -26.47
C SER A 48 24.59 42.48 -27.07
N ILE A 49 23.26 42.49 -27.17
CA ILE A 49 22.48 43.64 -27.64
C ILE A 49 22.55 44.80 -26.63
N ALA A 50 22.47 44.51 -25.34
CA ALA A 50 22.52 45.52 -24.27
C ALA A 50 23.90 46.22 -24.21
N ILE A 51 24.99 45.51 -24.55
CA ILE A 51 26.37 46.04 -24.55
C ILE A 51 26.75 46.73 -25.89
N GLY A 52 25.84 46.71 -26.88
CA GLY A 52 26.07 47.39 -28.17
C GLY A 52 27.13 46.74 -29.08
N ARG A 53 27.51 45.49 -28.86
CA ARG A 53 28.51 44.76 -29.64
C ARG A 53 27.88 43.92 -30.75
N GLY A 54 27.92 44.45 -32.02
CA GLY A 54 27.84 43.73 -33.29
C GLY A 54 26.59 42.89 -33.63
N PRO A 55 26.54 42.24 -34.80
CA PRO A 55 25.43 41.38 -35.18
C PRO A 55 25.32 40.21 -34.21
N SER A 56 24.29 40.25 -33.40
CA SER A 56 24.01 39.24 -32.39
C SER A 56 23.66 37.90 -33.03
N ALA A 57 23.81 36.80 -32.31
CA ALA A 57 23.32 35.49 -32.71
C ALA A 57 21.84 35.55 -33.14
N LEU A 58 21.08 36.54 -32.63
CA LEU A 58 19.70 36.81 -33.01
C LEU A 58 19.52 37.06 -34.51
N THR A 59 20.40 37.82 -35.15
CA THR A 59 20.35 38.11 -36.61
C THR A 59 20.65 36.91 -37.48
N ARG A 60 21.34 35.90 -36.96
CA ARG A 60 21.54 34.62 -37.63
C ARG A 60 20.26 33.76 -37.64
N TRP A 61 19.48 33.83 -36.56
CA TRP A 61 18.27 33.02 -36.40
C TRP A 61 17.02 33.74 -36.92
N THR A 62 17.03 35.06 -36.95
CA THR A 62 15.94 35.91 -37.43
C THR A 62 16.48 36.94 -38.43
N PRO A 63 16.62 36.58 -39.74
CA PRO A 63 17.19 37.45 -40.76
C PRO A 63 16.49 38.83 -40.84
N PHE A 64 15.19 38.89 -40.60
CA PHE A 64 14.41 40.12 -40.60
C PHE A 64 14.78 41.09 -39.45
N ALA A 65 15.38 40.57 -38.37
CA ALA A 65 15.86 41.44 -37.28
C ALA A 65 17.04 42.33 -37.67
N ALA A 66 17.68 42.05 -38.78
CA ALA A 66 18.77 42.89 -39.29
C ALA A 66 18.28 44.29 -39.74
N SER A 67 17.02 44.41 -40.18
CA SER A 67 16.38 45.67 -40.61
C SER A 67 15.84 46.52 -39.48
N LEU A 68 15.77 45.99 -38.25
CA LEU A 68 15.21 46.68 -37.09
C LEU A 68 16.20 47.64 -36.42
N SER A 69 15.70 48.72 -35.81
CA SER A 69 16.53 49.61 -34.97
C SER A 69 17.03 48.87 -33.70
N GLY A 70 18.08 49.40 -33.05
CA GLY A 70 18.64 48.77 -31.85
C GLY A 70 17.61 48.54 -30.72
N GLY A 71 16.73 49.51 -30.50
CA GLY A 71 15.63 49.39 -29.52
C GLY A 71 14.59 48.33 -29.89
N GLN A 72 14.22 48.24 -31.19
CA GLN A 72 13.30 47.20 -31.69
C GLN A 72 13.90 45.79 -31.61
N ARG A 73 15.20 45.63 -31.86
CA ARG A 73 15.89 44.36 -31.68
C ARG A 73 15.88 43.90 -30.22
N PHE A 74 16.10 44.83 -29.29
CA PHE A 74 16.06 44.53 -27.86
C PHE A 74 14.65 44.12 -27.44
N GLY A 75 13.59 44.87 -27.88
CA GLY A 75 12.19 44.54 -27.63
C GLY A 75 11.80 43.14 -28.17
N LEU A 76 12.22 42.83 -29.42
CA LEU A 76 11.98 41.49 -29.99
C LEU A 76 12.65 40.37 -29.18
N ALA A 77 13.92 40.57 -28.81
CA ALA A 77 14.67 39.60 -28.01
C ALA A 77 14.02 39.37 -26.63
N LEU A 78 13.53 40.44 -25.99
CA LEU A 78 12.84 40.37 -24.71
C LEU A 78 11.51 39.64 -24.83
N THR A 79 10.72 39.91 -25.89
CA THR A 79 9.46 39.20 -26.15
C THR A 79 9.70 37.73 -26.39
N LEU A 80 10.69 37.35 -27.22
CA LEU A 80 11.05 35.95 -27.45
C LEU A 80 11.50 35.26 -26.17
N PHE A 81 12.25 35.94 -25.31
CA PHE A 81 12.65 35.42 -24.01
C PHE A 81 11.45 35.15 -23.11
N ILE A 82 10.51 36.13 -23.01
CA ILE A 82 9.29 35.95 -22.19
C ILE A 82 8.45 34.77 -22.69
N VAL A 83 8.24 34.64 -24.02
CA VAL A 83 7.52 33.53 -24.61
C VAL A 83 8.22 32.18 -24.33
N ALA A 84 9.54 32.14 -24.50
CA ALA A 84 10.33 30.94 -24.20
C ALA A 84 10.23 30.56 -22.71
N MET A 85 10.24 31.53 -21.79
CA MET A 85 10.07 31.29 -20.36
C MET A 85 8.66 30.84 -20.01
N ALA A 86 7.62 31.38 -20.64
CA ALA A 86 6.24 30.93 -20.46
C ALA A 86 6.06 29.47 -20.94
N LEU A 87 6.59 29.16 -22.13
CA LEU A 87 6.56 27.79 -22.68
C LEU A 87 7.33 26.81 -21.79
N ARG A 88 8.50 27.22 -21.32
CA ARG A 88 9.27 26.44 -20.34
C ARG A 88 8.45 26.14 -19.09
N SER A 89 7.83 27.16 -18.51
CA SER A 89 7.02 26.98 -17.29
C SER A 89 5.86 26.02 -17.51
N LEU A 90 5.20 26.08 -18.67
CA LEU A 90 4.14 25.16 -19.05
C LEU A 90 4.64 23.72 -19.21
N LEU A 91 5.79 23.51 -19.85
CA LEU A 91 6.41 22.20 -20.00
C LEU A 91 6.83 21.60 -18.65
N LEU A 92 7.39 22.41 -17.75
CA LEU A 92 7.76 21.95 -16.42
C LEU A 92 6.53 21.60 -15.60
N PHE A 93 5.46 22.40 -15.67
CA PHE A 93 4.18 22.07 -15.03
C PHE A 93 3.58 20.76 -15.55
N ALA A 94 3.58 20.55 -16.88
CA ALA A 94 3.10 19.31 -17.49
C ALA A 94 3.94 18.09 -17.05
N ARG A 95 5.27 18.25 -16.95
CA ARG A 95 6.19 17.24 -16.44
C ARG A 95 5.84 16.86 -15.00
N ASP A 96 5.75 17.86 -14.12
CA ASP A 96 5.52 17.63 -12.68
C ASP A 96 4.14 16.98 -12.44
N LEU A 97 3.12 17.41 -13.18
CA LEU A 97 1.79 16.80 -13.14
C LEU A 97 1.81 15.34 -13.63
N GLN A 98 2.53 15.06 -14.71
CA GLN A 98 2.61 13.70 -15.27
C GLN A 98 3.39 12.75 -14.36
N THR A 99 4.49 13.21 -13.75
CA THR A 99 5.26 12.40 -12.80
C THR A 99 4.44 12.09 -11.55
N ALA A 100 3.72 13.09 -10.99
CA ALA A 100 2.84 12.89 -9.85
C ALA A 100 1.69 11.91 -10.14
N ARG A 101 1.08 11.98 -11.34
CA ARG A 101 0.03 11.04 -11.77
C ARG A 101 0.54 9.61 -11.91
N LEU A 102 1.74 9.42 -12.43
CA LEU A 102 2.35 8.11 -12.57
C LEU A 102 2.72 7.52 -11.22
N GLU A 103 3.29 8.29 -10.30
CA GLU A 103 3.68 7.85 -8.97
C GLU A 103 2.47 7.48 -8.12
N SER A 104 1.50 8.39 -7.96
CA SER A 104 0.30 8.12 -7.16
C SER A 104 -0.60 7.05 -7.76
N GLY A 105 -0.71 6.99 -9.10
CA GLY A 105 -1.44 5.93 -9.77
C GLY A 105 -0.78 4.56 -9.62
N TYR A 106 0.56 4.48 -9.62
CA TYR A 106 1.28 3.26 -9.34
C TYR A 106 1.07 2.79 -7.90
N GLU A 107 1.11 3.71 -6.94
CA GLU A 107 0.82 3.40 -5.54
C GLU A 107 -0.59 2.83 -5.36
N ALA A 108 -1.60 3.48 -5.94
CA ALA A 108 -2.98 2.99 -5.91
C ALA A 108 -3.10 1.59 -6.53
N SER A 109 -2.44 1.36 -7.67
CA SER A 109 -2.37 0.05 -8.32
C SER A 109 -1.71 -1.01 -7.46
N LEU A 110 -0.61 -0.69 -6.78
CA LEU A 110 0.07 -1.63 -5.86
C LEU A 110 -0.83 -1.98 -4.67
N ARG A 111 -1.49 -0.99 -4.05
CA ARG A 111 -2.43 -1.23 -2.95
C ARG A 111 -3.58 -2.15 -3.36
N LEU A 112 -4.18 -1.87 -4.53
CA LEU A 112 -5.28 -2.68 -5.04
C LEU A 112 -4.83 -4.10 -5.36
N ARG A 113 -3.69 -4.29 -6.02
CA ARG A 113 -3.13 -5.62 -6.32
C ARG A 113 -2.75 -6.39 -5.05
N ALA A 114 -2.19 -5.71 -4.05
CA ALA A 114 -1.88 -6.33 -2.77
C ALA A 114 -3.14 -6.83 -2.05
N ALA A 115 -4.18 -5.99 -1.99
CA ALA A 115 -5.48 -6.38 -1.43
C ALA A 115 -6.15 -7.50 -2.24
N ALA A 116 -6.11 -7.42 -3.57
CA ALA A 116 -6.65 -8.45 -4.45
C ALA A 116 -5.93 -9.80 -4.28
N THR A 117 -4.61 -9.78 -4.14
CA THR A 117 -3.81 -11.01 -3.90
C THR A 117 -4.23 -11.69 -2.61
N LEU A 118 -4.44 -10.92 -1.53
CA LEU A 118 -4.92 -11.46 -0.25
C LEU A 118 -6.32 -12.07 -0.40
N ALA A 119 -7.23 -11.36 -1.06
CA ALA A 119 -8.58 -11.83 -1.28
C ALA A 119 -8.63 -13.08 -2.18
N ASN A 120 -7.86 -13.11 -3.27
CA ASN A 120 -7.85 -14.20 -4.25
C ASN A 120 -7.23 -15.49 -3.70
N ARG A 121 -6.22 -15.37 -2.80
CA ARG A 121 -5.53 -16.55 -2.22
C ARG A 121 -6.25 -17.16 -1.04
N GLY A 122 -7.32 -16.51 -0.58
CA GLY A 122 -8.20 -17.05 0.44
C GLY A 122 -7.68 -16.89 1.87
N TRP A 123 -8.52 -17.39 2.79
CA TRP A 123 -8.36 -17.16 4.24
C TRP A 123 -7.05 -17.70 4.82
N SER A 124 -6.67 -18.92 4.48
CA SER A 124 -5.45 -19.55 5.01
C SER A 124 -4.18 -18.75 4.70
N PHE A 125 -4.17 -18.06 3.56
CA PHE A 125 -3.07 -17.18 3.17
C PHE A 125 -3.14 -15.85 3.93
N ALA A 126 -4.32 -15.23 3.99
CA ALA A 126 -4.54 -13.97 4.71
C ALA A 126 -4.24 -14.11 6.22
N ALA A 127 -4.64 -15.22 6.83
CA ALA A 127 -4.37 -15.52 8.23
C ALA A 127 -2.85 -15.66 8.53
N ARG A 128 -2.07 -16.23 7.60
CA ARG A 128 -0.60 -16.29 7.75
C ARG A 128 0.08 -14.92 7.67
N VAL A 129 -0.41 -14.03 6.81
CA VAL A 129 0.08 -12.64 6.73
C VAL A 129 -0.27 -11.88 8.00
N GLY A 130 -1.45 -12.14 8.56
CA GLY A 130 -1.95 -11.54 9.78
C GLY A 130 -2.23 -10.04 9.68
N GLN A 131 -2.92 -9.51 10.68
CA GLN A 131 -3.26 -8.08 10.72
C GLN A 131 -2.03 -7.16 10.76
N PRO A 132 -0.98 -7.42 11.57
CA PRO A 132 0.22 -6.58 11.58
C PRO A 132 0.97 -6.60 10.24
N GLY A 133 1.02 -7.77 9.59
CA GLY A 133 1.63 -7.93 8.27
C GLY A 133 0.89 -7.13 7.19
N MET A 134 -0.44 -7.12 7.23
CA MET A 134 -1.27 -6.34 6.31
C MET A 134 -1.12 -4.83 6.53
N GLN A 135 -1.10 -4.38 7.78
CA GLN A 135 -0.87 -2.98 8.12
C GLN A 135 0.51 -2.52 7.64
N SER A 136 1.57 -3.29 7.94
CA SER A 136 2.93 -2.99 7.45
C SER A 136 2.98 -2.92 5.93
N LEU A 137 2.34 -3.86 5.24
CA LEU A 137 2.28 -3.90 3.78
C LEU A 137 1.65 -2.63 3.19
N LEU A 138 0.44 -2.27 3.65
CA LEU A 138 -0.34 -1.18 3.07
C LEU A 138 0.16 0.21 3.48
N LEU A 139 0.66 0.37 4.72
CA LEU A 139 1.04 1.66 5.28
C LEU A 139 2.54 1.96 5.14
N ASN A 140 3.40 0.94 5.02
CA ASN A 140 4.85 1.12 4.95
C ASN A 140 5.44 0.63 3.62
N ASP A 141 5.24 -0.65 3.25
CA ASP A 141 5.96 -1.25 2.13
C ASP A 141 5.49 -0.68 0.78
N VAL A 142 4.17 -0.56 0.57
CA VAL A 142 3.61 -0.03 -0.69
C VAL A 142 3.98 1.44 -0.91
N PRO A 143 3.82 2.38 0.05
CA PRO A 143 4.29 3.75 -0.12
C PRO A 143 5.79 3.86 -0.40
N ARG A 144 6.63 3.07 0.27
CA ARG A 144 8.09 3.06 0.01
C ARG A 144 8.41 2.59 -1.41
N ALA A 145 7.75 1.54 -1.90
CA ALA A 145 7.94 1.08 -3.27
C ALA A 145 7.53 2.15 -4.29
N SER A 146 6.47 2.92 -4.02
CA SER A 146 6.05 4.06 -4.84
C SER A 146 7.07 5.21 -4.78
N LEU A 147 7.56 5.56 -3.60
CA LEU A 147 8.63 6.56 -3.44
C LEU A 147 9.90 6.17 -4.22
N ALA A 148 10.25 4.88 -4.27
CA ALA A 148 11.37 4.44 -5.10
C ALA A 148 11.15 4.76 -6.59
N VAL A 149 9.93 4.60 -7.09
CA VAL A 149 9.56 4.96 -8.46
C VAL A 149 9.65 6.47 -8.68
N GLY A 150 9.16 7.30 -7.74
CA GLY A 150 9.32 8.75 -7.78
C GLY A 150 10.80 9.16 -7.86
N GLN A 151 11.68 8.48 -7.10
CA GLN A 151 13.12 8.72 -7.16
C GLN A 151 13.75 8.26 -8.49
N MET A 152 13.26 7.19 -9.12
CA MET A 152 13.67 6.79 -10.47
C MET A 152 13.32 7.86 -11.52
N GLN A 153 12.12 8.43 -11.42
CA GLN A 153 11.70 9.53 -12.29
C GLN A 153 12.57 10.77 -12.08
N GLN A 154 12.85 11.13 -10.82
CA GLN A 154 13.71 12.27 -10.48
C GLN A 154 15.16 12.05 -10.95
N PHE A 155 15.66 10.80 -10.90
CA PHE A 155 16.94 10.43 -11.49
C PHE A 155 16.94 10.68 -13.00
N ALA A 156 15.91 10.25 -13.72
CA ALA A 156 15.79 10.46 -15.17
C ALA A 156 15.75 11.96 -15.54
N ILE A 157 14.99 12.76 -14.78
CA ILE A 157 14.91 14.22 -14.95
C ILE A 157 16.31 14.85 -14.76
N SER A 158 16.98 14.54 -13.66
CA SER A 158 18.28 15.12 -13.32
C SER A 158 19.36 14.70 -14.30
N ALA A 159 19.32 13.45 -14.78
CA ALA A 159 20.23 12.96 -15.81
C ALA A 159 20.01 13.69 -17.15
N ALA A 160 18.75 13.84 -17.58
CA ALA A 160 18.42 14.58 -18.80
C ALA A 160 18.88 16.04 -18.73
N MET A 161 18.64 16.72 -17.59
CA MET A 161 19.09 18.09 -17.36
C MET A 161 20.61 18.21 -17.44
N LEU A 162 21.34 17.31 -16.77
CA LEU A 162 22.81 17.33 -16.78
C LEU A 162 23.36 17.09 -18.19
N ILE A 163 22.81 16.13 -18.94
CA ILE A 163 23.21 15.85 -20.31
C ILE A 163 22.97 17.06 -21.20
N VAL A 164 21.80 17.69 -21.14
CA VAL A 164 21.47 18.88 -21.93
C VAL A 164 22.45 20.02 -21.62
N GLN A 165 22.73 20.29 -20.33
CA GLN A 165 23.64 21.33 -19.92
C GLN A 165 25.10 21.05 -20.40
N LEU A 166 25.54 19.79 -20.34
CA LEU A 166 26.85 19.37 -20.90
C LEU A 166 26.94 19.62 -22.41
N VAL A 167 25.90 19.20 -23.16
CA VAL A 167 25.84 19.41 -24.62
C VAL A 167 25.88 20.91 -24.96
N LEU A 168 25.09 21.74 -24.26
CA LEU A 168 25.05 23.18 -24.49
C LEU A 168 26.40 23.84 -24.17
N THR A 169 27.07 23.42 -23.11
CA THR A 169 28.41 23.92 -22.76
C THR A 169 29.43 23.47 -23.78
N ALA A 170 29.32 22.25 -24.32
CA ALA A 170 30.22 21.73 -25.36
C ALA A 170 30.13 22.51 -26.68
N LEU A 171 28.89 22.93 -27.04
CA LEU A 171 28.67 23.76 -28.24
C LEU A 171 29.26 25.18 -28.11
N LEU A 172 29.36 25.71 -26.88
CA LEU A 172 29.89 27.04 -26.61
C LEU A 172 31.40 27.05 -26.41
N ALA A 173 31.92 26.09 -25.64
CA ALA A 173 33.33 26.04 -25.24
C ALA A 173 33.74 24.57 -24.95
N PRO A 174 34.15 23.80 -25.98
CA PRO A 174 34.38 22.35 -25.84
C PRO A 174 35.51 22.01 -24.83
N LEU A 175 36.59 22.80 -24.79
CA LEU A 175 37.67 22.59 -23.82
C LEU A 175 37.23 22.81 -22.36
N LEU A 176 36.39 23.84 -22.10
CA LEU A 176 35.83 24.05 -20.77
C LEU A 176 34.86 22.93 -20.38
N THR A 177 34.17 22.34 -21.35
CA THR A 177 33.28 21.18 -21.09
C THR A 177 34.08 19.95 -20.68
N LEU A 178 35.21 19.66 -21.32
CA LEU A 178 36.09 18.56 -20.92
C LEU A 178 36.61 18.76 -19.48
N LEU A 179 36.98 19.98 -19.13
CA LEU A 179 37.40 20.32 -17.77
C LEU A 179 36.21 20.15 -16.78
N ALA A 180 35.02 20.63 -17.13
CA ALA A 180 33.81 20.47 -16.31
C ALA A 180 33.47 18.98 -16.11
N LEU A 181 33.54 18.17 -17.17
CA LEU A 181 33.30 16.72 -17.10
C LEU A 181 34.31 16.02 -16.19
N PHE A 182 35.60 16.39 -16.29
CA PHE A 182 36.65 15.87 -15.41
C PHE A 182 36.37 16.22 -13.94
N ILE A 183 35.99 17.47 -13.66
CA ILE A 183 35.65 17.92 -12.30
C ILE A 183 34.42 17.17 -11.76
N LEU A 184 33.37 17.02 -12.57
CA LEU A 184 32.16 16.24 -12.19
C LEU A 184 32.50 14.78 -11.90
N ALA A 185 33.34 14.16 -12.75
CA ALA A 185 33.79 12.78 -12.55
C ALA A 185 34.64 12.63 -11.27
N ALA A 186 35.55 13.53 -11.03
CA ALA A 186 36.39 13.57 -9.82
C ALA A 186 35.51 13.78 -8.55
N GLY A 187 34.53 14.68 -8.61
CA GLY A 187 33.56 14.91 -7.54
C GLY A 187 32.68 13.69 -7.26
N ALA A 188 32.19 13.05 -8.32
CA ALA A 188 31.43 11.82 -8.21
C ALA A 188 32.26 10.70 -7.58
N PHE A 189 33.53 10.53 -8.01
CA PHE A 189 34.43 9.54 -7.43
C PHE A 189 34.74 9.82 -5.96
N ALA A 190 35.06 11.05 -5.60
CA ALA A 190 35.28 11.46 -4.22
C ALA A 190 34.05 11.24 -3.32
N SER A 191 32.86 11.39 -3.89
CA SER A 191 31.58 11.20 -3.15
C SER A 191 31.17 9.75 -2.98
N LEU A 192 31.79 8.77 -3.65
CA LEU A 192 31.40 7.35 -3.56
C LEU A 192 31.38 6.80 -2.14
N GLY A 193 32.36 7.18 -1.31
CA GLY A 193 32.43 6.79 0.10
C GLY A 193 31.25 7.30 0.91
N TRP A 194 30.88 8.57 0.68
CA TRP A 194 29.75 9.22 1.35
C TRP A 194 28.40 8.64 0.87
N THR A 195 28.27 8.37 -0.42
CA THR A 195 27.08 7.73 -0.98
C THR A 195 26.84 6.34 -0.35
N ARG A 196 27.91 5.54 -0.20
CA ARG A 196 27.81 4.22 0.46
C ARG A 196 27.42 4.33 1.93
N ARG A 197 27.93 5.33 2.66
CA ARG A 197 27.53 5.61 4.05
C ARG A 197 26.06 6.05 4.09
N GLY A 198 25.65 6.98 3.22
CA GLY A 198 24.27 7.46 3.13
C GLY A 198 23.27 6.33 2.90
N VAL A 199 23.57 5.37 2.02
CA VAL A 199 22.73 4.17 1.81
C VAL A 199 22.61 3.34 3.08
N ARG A 200 23.71 3.11 3.80
CA ARG A 200 23.67 2.35 5.07
C ARG A 200 22.86 3.08 6.14
N SER A 201 23.10 4.37 6.31
CA SER A 201 22.35 5.19 7.28
C SER A 201 20.87 5.28 6.94
N GLY A 202 20.51 5.38 5.66
CA GLY A 202 19.13 5.35 5.21
C GLY A 202 18.42 4.03 5.55
N LEU A 203 19.07 2.88 5.39
CA LEU A 203 18.54 1.58 5.78
C LEU A 203 18.37 1.47 7.31
N ALA A 204 19.34 1.97 8.09
CA ALA A 204 19.25 1.98 9.55
C ALA A 204 18.10 2.86 10.06
N ILE A 205 17.82 4.00 9.42
CA ILE A 205 16.66 4.85 9.76
C ILE A 205 15.35 4.08 9.55
N VAL A 206 15.24 3.33 8.45
CA VAL A 206 14.06 2.53 8.15
C VAL A 206 13.82 1.48 9.23
N GLU A 207 14.87 0.76 9.65
CA GLU A 207 14.82 -0.27 10.67
C GLU A 207 14.42 0.31 12.03
N THR A 208 15.08 1.38 12.48
CA THR A 208 14.74 2.04 13.75
C THR A 208 13.35 2.69 13.74
N MET A 209 12.86 3.14 12.58
CA MET A 209 11.50 3.65 12.44
C MET A 209 10.44 2.54 12.60
N GLU A 210 10.70 1.34 12.07
CA GLU A 210 9.83 0.16 12.28
C GLU A 210 9.80 -0.27 13.75
N GLU A 211 10.95 -0.31 14.41
CA GLU A 211 11.05 -0.62 15.84
C GLU A 211 10.32 0.42 16.70
N SER A 212 10.47 1.71 16.38
CA SER A 212 9.78 2.79 17.09
C SER A 212 8.26 2.72 16.89
N ALA A 213 7.78 2.44 15.67
CA ALA A 213 6.37 2.21 15.43
C ALA A 213 5.85 0.98 16.20
N GLY A 214 6.62 -0.12 16.21
CA GLY A 214 6.31 -1.33 16.97
C GLY A 214 6.18 -1.08 18.48
N SER A 215 7.09 -0.31 19.09
CA SER A 215 7.01 0.04 20.51
C SER A 215 5.81 0.94 20.83
N GLY A 216 5.46 1.87 19.92
CA GLY A 216 4.24 2.67 20.03
C GLY A 216 2.96 1.84 19.97
N PHE A 217 2.89 0.86 19.08
CA PHE A 217 1.77 -0.10 19.02
C PHE A 217 1.66 -0.95 20.29
N ARG A 218 2.79 -1.44 20.84
CA ARG A 218 2.79 -2.19 22.10
C ARG A 218 2.27 -1.35 23.26
N LEU A 219 2.71 -0.08 23.37
CA LEU A 219 2.20 0.86 24.36
C LEU A 219 0.68 1.02 24.25
N HIS A 220 0.15 1.24 23.03
CA HIS A 220 -1.28 1.40 22.82
C HIS A 220 -2.07 0.12 23.17
N ALA A 221 -1.61 -1.04 22.72
CA ALA A 221 -2.25 -2.32 23.00
C ALA A 221 -2.28 -2.67 24.49
N ALA A 222 -1.19 -2.35 25.21
CA ALA A 222 -1.06 -2.61 26.64
C ALA A 222 -1.68 -1.52 27.52
N LEU A 223 -2.08 -0.36 27.00
CA LEU A 223 -2.36 0.86 27.76
C LEU A 223 -3.39 0.64 28.89
N LYS A 224 -4.50 -0.05 28.59
CA LYS A 224 -5.54 -0.32 29.60
C LYS A 224 -5.00 -1.15 30.77
N ALA A 225 -4.26 -2.22 30.48
CA ALA A 225 -3.67 -3.08 31.49
C ALA A 225 -2.55 -2.35 32.24
N ALA A 226 -1.72 -1.61 31.54
CA ALA A 226 -0.62 -0.83 32.11
C ALA A 226 -1.12 0.27 33.06
N LEU A 227 -2.23 0.95 32.71
CA LEU A 227 -2.89 1.92 33.61
C LEU A 227 -3.44 1.23 34.86
N ALA A 228 -4.12 0.09 34.71
CA ALA A 228 -4.67 -0.66 35.84
C ALA A 228 -3.59 -1.22 36.76
N GLN A 229 -2.42 -1.55 36.24
CA GLN A 229 -1.29 -2.14 36.98
C GLN A 229 -0.21 -1.13 37.40
N GLY A 230 -0.35 0.15 37.02
CA GLY A 230 0.66 1.18 37.32
C GLY A 230 2.00 1.02 36.58
N THR A 231 2.03 0.28 35.45
CA THR A 231 3.26 -0.05 34.70
C THR A 231 3.49 0.82 33.46
N VAL A 232 2.70 1.87 33.26
CA VAL A 232 2.77 2.78 32.08
C VAL A 232 4.18 3.33 31.87
N ALA A 233 4.90 3.64 32.96
CA ALA A 233 6.25 4.21 32.89
C ALA A 233 7.25 3.27 32.18
N ALA A 234 7.12 1.96 32.33
CA ALA A 234 7.99 0.99 31.66
C ALA A 234 7.83 1.06 30.14
N PHE A 235 6.58 1.04 29.63
CA PHE A 235 6.28 1.16 28.20
C PHE A 235 6.68 2.52 27.63
N LEU A 236 6.48 3.61 28.38
CA LEU A 236 6.93 4.94 27.95
C LEU A 236 8.45 5.05 27.87
N ASN A 237 9.18 4.39 28.78
CA ASN A 237 10.64 4.37 28.74
C ASN A 237 11.16 3.55 27.56
N GLU A 238 10.55 2.41 27.26
CA GLU A 238 10.85 1.61 26.05
C GLU A 238 10.62 2.44 24.76
N TYR A 239 9.46 3.09 24.66
CA TYR A 239 9.14 3.95 23.53
C TYR A 239 10.10 5.14 23.41
N ARG A 240 10.44 5.79 24.53
CA ARG A 240 11.42 6.88 24.57
C ARG A 240 12.79 6.42 24.08
N ALA A 241 13.24 5.25 24.49
CA ALA A 241 14.52 4.69 24.05
C ALA A 241 14.55 4.45 22.53
N SER A 242 13.49 3.85 21.97
CA SER A 242 13.39 3.62 20.53
C SER A 242 13.32 4.93 19.73
N LEU A 243 12.60 5.95 20.23
CA LEU A 243 12.57 7.29 19.62
C LEU A 243 13.95 7.97 19.68
N ALA A 244 14.68 7.84 20.79
CA ALA A 244 16.01 8.43 20.93
C ALA A 244 16.99 7.78 19.92
N GLU A 245 16.92 6.47 19.73
CA GLU A 245 17.74 5.77 18.74
C GLU A 245 17.39 6.20 17.32
N MET A 246 16.11 6.22 16.95
CA MET A 246 15.64 6.71 15.66
C MET A 246 16.13 8.15 15.39
N THR A 247 15.94 9.05 16.37
CA THR A 247 16.39 10.46 16.27
C THR A 247 17.91 10.53 16.11
N GLY A 248 18.66 9.71 16.83
CA GLY A 248 20.11 9.62 16.72
C GLY A 248 20.56 9.20 15.31
N GLN A 249 19.85 8.24 14.68
CA GLN A 249 20.14 7.83 13.29
C GLN A 249 19.83 8.95 12.30
N VAL A 250 18.67 9.63 12.44
CA VAL A 250 18.28 10.75 11.58
C VAL A 250 19.32 11.90 11.66
N VAL A 251 19.75 12.25 12.88
CA VAL A 251 20.76 13.32 13.08
C VAL A 251 22.12 12.92 12.50
N ARG A 252 22.57 11.67 12.67
CA ARG A 252 23.80 11.17 12.02
C ARG A 252 23.73 11.26 10.51
N TYR A 253 22.61 10.80 9.92
CA TYR A 253 22.39 10.91 8.47
C TYR A 253 22.41 12.37 8.00
N ALA A 254 21.70 13.28 8.69
CA ALA A 254 21.65 14.70 8.35
C ALA A 254 23.05 15.36 8.43
N LYS A 255 23.86 14.99 9.44
CA LYS A 255 25.24 15.44 9.58
C LYS A 255 26.11 15.00 8.40
N ASP A 256 26.08 13.70 8.08
CA ASP A 256 26.87 13.14 6.98
C ASP A 256 26.43 13.73 5.64
N PHE A 257 25.14 13.86 5.39
CA PHE A 257 24.57 14.45 4.19
C PHE A 257 24.93 15.95 4.05
N SER A 258 24.80 16.70 5.15
CA SER A 258 25.16 18.13 5.16
C SER A 258 26.66 18.34 4.92
N ALA A 259 27.51 17.55 5.56
CA ALA A 259 28.96 17.61 5.34
C ALA A 259 29.33 17.32 3.87
N ALA A 260 28.78 16.26 3.30
CA ALA A 260 28.98 15.92 1.89
C ALA A 260 28.54 17.05 0.95
N ARG A 261 27.37 17.65 1.22
CA ARG A 261 26.84 18.77 0.43
C ARG A 261 27.71 20.01 0.51
N GLN A 262 28.19 20.38 1.70
CA GLN A 262 29.09 21.56 1.85
C GLN A 262 30.45 21.34 1.20
N LEU A 263 31.02 20.15 1.30
CA LEU A 263 32.27 19.80 0.59
C LEU A 263 32.09 19.84 -0.93
N ALA A 264 30.95 19.32 -1.43
CA ALA A 264 30.63 19.42 -2.85
C ALA A 264 30.47 20.89 -3.32
N ALA A 265 29.81 21.73 -2.50
CA ALA A 265 29.66 23.16 -2.80
C ALA A 265 31.02 23.90 -2.84
N LEU A 266 31.92 23.60 -1.89
CA LEU A 266 33.28 24.13 -1.89
C LEU A 266 34.04 23.66 -3.14
N GLY A 267 33.96 22.38 -3.49
CA GLY A 267 34.53 21.81 -4.69
C GLY A 267 34.02 22.50 -5.96
N ALA A 268 32.71 22.77 -6.04
CA ALA A 268 32.09 23.50 -7.15
C ALA A 268 32.61 24.96 -7.25
N ALA A 269 32.80 25.65 -6.11
CA ALA A 269 33.35 26.99 -6.09
C ALA A 269 34.83 27.02 -6.58
N LEU A 270 35.63 26.05 -6.12
CA LEU A 270 37.02 25.91 -6.60
C LEU A 270 37.06 25.58 -8.09
N ALA A 271 36.17 24.73 -8.56
CA ALA A 271 36.02 24.39 -9.97
C ALA A 271 35.62 25.61 -10.82
N ALA A 272 34.69 26.44 -10.35
CA ALA A 272 34.31 27.68 -11.02
C ALA A 272 35.47 28.66 -11.11
N ALA A 273 36.26 28.81 -10.04
CA ALA A 273 37.46 29.63 -10.05
C ALA A 273 38.52 29.12 -11.05
N LEU A 274 38.72 27.80 -11.11
CA LEU A 274 39.63 27.17 -12.09
C LEU A 274 39.14 27.36 -13.52
N LEU A 275 37.86 27.20 -13.80
CA LEU A 275 37.25 27.43 -15.11
C LEU A 275 37.44 28.89 -15.57
N LEU A 276 37.23 29.85 -14.65
CA LEU A 276 37.51 31.27 -14.91
C LEU A 276 38.96 31.49 -15.26
N PHE A 277 39.89 30.98 -14.46
CA PHE A 277 41.32 31.14 -14.68
C PHE A 277 41.75 30.56 -16.04
N VAL A 278 41.34 29.32 -16.34
CA VAL A 278 41.66 28.66 -17.62
C VAL A 278 41.01 29.41 -18.79
N GLY A 279 39.75 29.82 -18.66
CA GLY A 279 39.03 30.55 -19.71
C GLY A 279 39.67 31.92 -20.06
N ILE A 280 40.12 32.66 -19.05
CA ILE A 280 40.73 33.99 -19.24
C ILE A 280 42.19 33.87 -19.69
N ARG A 281 43.00 33.08 -18.98
CA ARG A 281 44.45 33.08 -19.13
C ARG A 281 44.96 32.13 -20.21
N LEU A 282 44.34 30.97 -20.38
CA LEU A 282 44.80 29.93 -21.31
C LEU A 282 44.05 29.95 -22.64
N LEU A 283 42.72 30.19 -22.60
CA LEU A 283 41.86 30.08 -23.78
C LEU A 283 41.48 31.44 -24.37
N ALA A 284 41.74 32.55 -23.66
CA ALA A 284 41.40 33.93 -24.06
C ALA A 284 39.96 34.07 -24.61
N LEU A 285 38.99 33.44 -23.94
CA LEU A 285 37.61 33.40 -24.40
C LEU A 285 36.95 34.78 -24.31
N PRO A 286 36.00 35.10 -25.23
CA PRO A 286 35.20 36.30 -25.14
C PRO A 286 34.39 36.33 -23.84
N PHE A 287 34.34 37.50 -23.20
CA PHE A 287 33.66 37.69 -21.91
C PHE A 287 32.21 37.16 -21.85
N PRO A 288 31.34 37.34 -22.88
CA PRO A 288 29.99 36.76 -22.88
C PRO A 288 29.97 35.23 -22.86
N VAL A 289 30.91 34.59 -23.59
CA VAL A 289 31.02 33.10 -23.60
C VAL A 289 31.48 32.60 -22.25
N LEU A 290 32.40 33.29 -21.61
CA LEU A 290 32.95 32.94 -20.30
C LEU A 290 31.87 33.02 -19.22
N ILE A 291 31.08 34.11 -19.15
CA ILE A 291 29.99 34.26 -18.20
C ILE A 291 28.93 33.20 -18.43
N THR A 292 28.54 32.95 -19.68
CA THR A 292 27.50 31.95 -19.99
C THR A 292 27.96 30.54 -19.60
N SER A 293 29.23 30.20 -19.90
CA SER A 293 29.79 28.89 -19.50
C SER A 293 29.85 28.75 -17.99
N LEU A 294 30.15 29.81 -17.24
CA LEU A 294 30.16 29.81 -15.77
C LEU A 294 28.75 29.61 -15.20
N ILE A 295 27.75 30.29 -15.76
CA ILE A 295 26.34 30.12 -15.34
C ILE A 295 25.89 28.70 -15.62
N LEU A 296 26.17 28.13 -16.78
CA LEU A 296 25.84 26.76 -17.13
C LEU A 296 26.51 25.78 -16.17
N PHE A 297 27.79 25.97 -15.88
CA PHE A 297 28.54 25.14 -14.94
C PHE A 297 27.93 25.22 -13.51
N ALA A 298 27.64 26.40 -13.01
CA ALA A 298 27.04 26.59 -11.70
C ALA A 298 25.66 25.87 -11.60
N ARG A 299 24.92 25.86 -12.71
CA ARG A 299 23.61 25.14 -12.77
C ARG A 299 23.72 23.62 -12.86
N MET A 300 24.88 23.08 -13.30
CA MET A 300 25.09 21.62 -13.31
C MET A 300 25.21 21.04 -11.89
N ALA A 301 25.52 21.85 -10.90
CA ALA A 301 25.70 21.39 -9.52
C ALA A 301 24.37 20.79 -8.93
N ALA A 302 23.24 21.42 -9.18
CA ALA A 302 21.95 20.94 -8.64
C ALA A 302 21.51 19.58 -9.22
N PRO A 303 21.48 19.36 -10.56
CA PRO A 303 21.20 18.04 -11.13
C PRO A 303 22.21 16.97 -10.71
N ALA A 304 23.50 17.30 -10.61
CA ALA A 304 24.53 16.35 -10.17
C ALA A 304 24.31 15.90 -8.72
N GLN A 305 23.97 16.82 -7.82
CA GLN A 305 23.61 16.50 -6.43
C GLN A 305 22.32 15.69 -6.35
N ALA A 306 21.31 16.04 -7.15
CA ALA A 306 20.06 15.30 -7.22
C ALA A 306 20.27 13.85 -7.70
N LEU A 307 21.13 13.61 -8.69
CA LEU A 307 21.50 12.24 -9.12
C LEU A 307 22.08 11.42 -7.97
N GLN A 308 23.00 12.00 -7.19
CA GLN A 308 23.59 11.33 -6.04
C GLN A 308 22.53 11.00 -4.98
N GLN A 309 21.64 11.95 -4.67
CA GLN A 309 20.58 11.79 -3.69
C GLN A 309 19.56 10.73 -4.12
N THR A 310 19.13 10.76 -5.38
CA THR A 310 18.16 9.79 -5.89
C THR A 310 18.70 8.37 -5.88
N VAL A 311 19.99 8.15 -6.18
CA VAL A 311 20.62 6.83 -6.06
C VAL A 311 20.56 6.30 -4.63
N GLN A 312 20.83 7.16 -3.64
CA GLN A 312 20.75 6.79 -2.22
C GLN A 312 19.31 6.44 -1.82
N GLN A 313 18.33 7.23 -2.25
CA GLN A 313 16.92 7.02 -1.93
C GLN A 313 16.34 5.79 -2.63
N ILE A 314 16.68 5.55 -3.90
CA ILE A 314 16.31 4.31 -4.61
C ILE A 314 16.87 3.10 -3.86
N ALA A 315 18.13 3.14 -3.43
CA ALA A 315 18.73 2.04 -2.68
C ALA A 315 18.08 1.80 -1.31
N ALA A 316 17.55 2.85 -0.67
CA ALA A 316 16.82 2.75 0.59
C ALA A 316 15.38 2.22 0.43
N TYR A 317 14.69 2.60 -0.65
CA TYR A 317 13.26 2.32 -0.83
C TYR A 317 12.97 1.09 -1.71
N ALA A 318 13.80 0.79 -2.71
CA ALA A 318 13.58 -0.35 -3.61
C ALA A 318 13.45 -1.72 -2.91
N PRO A 319 14.12 -2.00 -1.78
CA PRO A 319 13.92 -3.25 -1.05
C PRO A 319 12.50 -3.49 -0.55
N ALA A 320 11.68 -2.43 -0.39
CA ALA A 320 10.30 -2.55 0.02
C ALA A 320 9.46 -3.37 -0.98
N PHE A 321 9.70 -3.21 -2.29
CA PHE A 321 9.03 -4.03 -3.30
C PHE A 321 9.36 -5.52 -3.15
N ALA A 322 10.62 -5.86 -2.90
CA ALA A 322 11.01 -7.24 -2.62
C ALA A 322 10.39 -7.79 -1.31
N ALA A 323 10.11 -6.93 -0.33
CA ALA A 323 9.38 -7.33 0.88
C ALA A 323 7.90 -7.64 0.56
N ILE A 324 7.26 -6.83 -0.30
CA ILE A 324 5.91 -7.10 -0.81
C ILE A 324 5.88 -8.48 -1.51
N GLU A 325 6.78 -8.73 -2.46
CA GLU A 325 6.85 -10.00 -3.18
C GLU A 325 7.14 -11.20 -2.26
N ARG A 326 7.98 -11.06 -1.25
CA ARG A 326 8.24 -12.12 -0.28
C ARG A 326 7.01 -12.48 0.56
N ARG A 327 6.20 -11.47 0.94
CA ARG A 327 4.99 -11.68 1.75
C ARG A 327 3.82 -12.20 0.92
N LEU A 328 3.63 -11.64 -0.26
CA LEU A 328 2.48 -11.91 -1.11
C LEU A 328 2.77 -12.85 -2.28
N GLY A 329 4.06 -13.10 -2.61
CA GLY A 329 4.43 -13.74 -3.87
C GLY A 329 4.09 -12.84 -5.07
N THR A 330 3.75 -13.45 -6.19
CA THR A 330 3.31 -12.71 -7.39
C THR A 330 2.02 -11.95 -7.09
N LEU A 331 2.02 -10.64 -7.37
CA LEU A 331 0.85 -9.80 -7.18
C LEU A 331 -0.21 -10.11 -8.25
N GLU A 332 -1.41 -10.37 -7.80
CA GLU A 332 -2.56 -10.71 -8.65
C GLU A 332 -3.42 -9.48 -8.92
N GLN A 333 -4.07 -9.47 -10.06
CA GLN A 333 -5.11 -8.48 -10.37
C GLN A 333 -6.40 -8.83 -9.62
N PRO A 334 -7.26 -7.84 -9.32
CA PRO A 334 -8.61 -8.12 -8.87
C PRO A 334 -9.29 -9.05 -9.86
N ARG A 335 -9.87 -10.14 -9.38
CA ARG A 335 -10.71 -10.98 -10.23
C ARG A 335 -11.96 -10.19 -10.56
N PRO A 336 -12.40 -10.18 -11.84
CA PRO A 336 -13.71 -9.63 -12.15
C PRO A 336 -14.78 -10.41 -11.37
N GLU A 337 -15.77 -9.70 -10.83
CA GLU A 337 -16.94 -10.36 -10.25
C GLU A 337 -17.54 -11.32 -11.27
N ARG A 338 -17.56 -12.61 -10.93
CA ARG A 338 -18.24 -13.61 -11.73
C ARG A 338 -19.75 -13.46 -11.49
N ALA A 339 -20.38 -12.62 -12.29
CA ALA A 339 -21.81 -12.34 -12.22
C ALA A 339 -22.72 -13.59 -12.39
N THR A 340 -22.15 -14.76 -12.62
CA THR A 340 -22.88 -15.99 -12.99
C THR A 340 -22.94 -17.05 -11.89
N VAL A 341 -22.14 -16.95 -10.82
CA VAL A 341 -22.19 -17.95 -9.73
C VAL A 341 -23.39 -17.66 -8.84
N ARG A 342 -24.25 -18.66 -8.68
CA ARG A 342 -25.41 -18.62 -7.77
C ARG A 342 -25.12 -19.38 -6.48
N PRO A 343 -25.81 -19.05 -5.38
CA PRO A 343 -25.76 -19.88 -4.19
C PRO A 343 -26.08 -21.35 -4.54
N LEU A 344 -25.27 -22.27 -4.01
CA LEU A 344 -25.47 -23.68 -4.27
C LEU A 344 -26.72 -24.19 -3.57
N GLU A 345 -27.61 -24.82 -4.32
CA GLU A 345 -28.66 -25.67 -3.72
C GLU A 345 -28.07 -27.05 -3.44
N TRP A 346 -28.24 -27.56 -2.25
CA TRP A 346 -27.64 -28.79 -1.80
C TRP A 346 -28.58 -29.56 -0.83
N THR A 347 -28.35 -30.87 -0.71
CA THR A 347 -29.11 -31.74 0.19
C THR A 347 -28.27 -32.31 1.33
N GLY A 348 -26.96 -32.55 1.07
CA GLY A 348 -26.07 -33.11 2.08
C GLY A 348 -24.60 -32.75 1.86
N LEU A 349 -23.92 -32.39 2.95
CA LEU A 349 -22.46 -32.25 3.06
C LEU A 349 -21.90 -33.49 3.72
N ARG A 350 -20.81 -34.04 3.21
CA ARG A 350 -20.08 -35.18 3.78
C ARG A 350 -18.59 -34.88 3.88
N LEU A 351 -18.04 -35.12 5.05
CA LEU A 351 -16.60 -35.18 5.29
C LEU A 351 -16.24 -36.67 5.45
N ASP A 352 -15.15 -37.10 4.82
CA ASP A 352 -14.64 -38.45 4.88
C ASP A 352 -13.14 -38.44 5.16
N GLY A 353 -12.77 -38.69 6.42
CA GLY A 353 -11.39 -38.63 6.90
C GLY A 353 -10.69 -37.29 6.66
N ALA A 354 -11.46 -36.20 6.57
CA ALA A 354 -10.89 -34.89 6.28
C ALA A 354 -9.92 -34.44 7.37
N ALA A 355 -8.71 -34.04 6.96
CA ALA A 355 -7.65 -33.62 7.88
C ALA A 355 -6.99 -32.33 7.40
N PHE A 356 -6.64 -31.47 8.35
CA PHE A 356 -5.83 -30.28 8.11
C PHE A 356 -5.01 -29.94 9.36
N GLU A 357 -3.71 -29.83 9.19
CA GLU A 357 -2.77 -29.51 10.26
C GLU A 357 -2.07 -28.18 9.96
N HIS A 358 -2.10 -27.25 10.91
CA HIS A 358 -1.36 -26.00 10.83
C HIS A 358 0.14 -26.23 11.08
N GLN A 359 0.98 -25.27 10.71
CA GLN A 359 2.43 -25.34 10.95
C GLN A 359 2.79 -25.48 12.46
N SER A 360 1.87 -25.11 13.35
CA SER A 360 1.99 -25.29 14.80
C SER A 360 1.74 -26.72 15.29
N GLY A 361 1.38 -27.66 14.39
CA GLY A 361 1.00 -29.02 14.76
C GLY A 361 -0.43 -29.15 15.29
N LEU A 362 -1.18 -28.06 15.37
CA LEU A 362 -2.58 -28.04 15.78
C LEU A 362 -3.49 -28.12 14.55
N GLY A 363 -4.70 -28.72 14.72
CA GLY A 363 -5.66 -28.81 13.64
C GLY A 363 -6.61 -29.98 13.78
N VAL A 364 -7.13 -30.46 12.64
CA VAL A 364 -8.00 -31.65 12.54
C VAL A 364 -7.19 -32.78 11.93
N ARG A 365 -7.07 -33.89 12.66
CA ARG A 365 -6.34 -35.10 12.22
C ARG A 365 -7.22 -36.05 11.41
N SER A 366 -8.50 -36.14 11.78
CA SER A 366 -9.51 -36.90 11.06
C SER A 366 -10.91 -36.42 11.44
N ALA A 367 -11.70 -36.07 10.43
CA ALA A 367 -13.11 -35.74 10.60
C ALA A 367 -13.94 -36.50 9.60
N SER A 368 -14.89 -37.30 10.11
CA SER A 368 -15.89 -37.99 9.33
C SER A 368 -17.26 -37.66 9.90
N LEU A 369 -18.02 -36.86 9.15
CA LEU A 369 -19.38 -36.44 9.54
C LEU A 369 -20.24 -36.14 8.32
N THR A 370 -21.54 -36.09 8.55
CA THR A 370 -22.52 -35.66 7.55
C THR A 370 -23.38 -34.55 8.13
N LEU A 371 -23.83 -33.63 7.29
CA LEU A 371 -24.76 -32.57 7.63
C LEU A 371 -25.83 -32.47 6.54
N GLY A 372 -27.09 -32.72 6.89
CA GLY A 372 -28.22 -32.59 5.97
C GLY A 372 -28.73 -31.14 5.86
N ARG A 373 -29.49 -30.87 4.78
CA ARG A 373 -30.17 -29.58 4.63
C ARG A 373 -31.19 -29.41 5.78
N GLY A 374 -31.17 -28.23 6.42
CA GLY A 374 -32.04 -27.94 7.56
C GLY A 374 -31.65 -28.63 8.87
N GLU A 375 -30.63 -29.51 8.88
CA GLU A 375 -30.10 -30.14 10.08
C GLU A 375 -29.25 -29.17 10.90
N TRP A 376 -29.34 -29.25 12.22
CA TRP A 376 -28.51 -28.48 13.16
C TRP A 376 -27.53 -29.41 13.85
N LEU A 377 -26.24 -29.21 13.54
CA LEU A 377 -25.13 -29.99 14.09
C LEU A 377 -24.42 -29.18 15.18
N GLY A 378 -24.41 -29.72 16.39
CA GLY A 378 -23.63 -29.17 17.50
C GLY A 378 -22.18 -29.68 17.48
N LEU A 379 -21.21 -28.80 17.71
CA LEU A 379 -19.78 -29.14 17.84
C LEU A 379 -19.30 -28.75 19.23
N SER A 380 -18.91 -29.76 20.01
CA SER A 380 -18.34 -29.60 21.35
C SER A 380 -16.87 -30.01 21.38
N GLY A 381 -16.13 -29.61 22.42
CA GLY A 381 -14.75 -30.03 22.66
C GLY A 381 -13.94 -28.98 23.39
N PRO A 382 -12.80 -29.36 23.98
CA PRO A 382 -11.94 -28.44 24.73
C PRO A 382 -11.33 -27.35 23.83
N SER A 383 -10.83 -26.28 24.43
CA SER A 383 -10.11 -25.23 23.72
C SER A 383 -8.85 -25.82 23.06
N GLY A 384 -8.57 -25.46 21.80
CA GLY A 384 -7.45 -26.00 21.03
C GLY A 384 -7.67 -27.40 20.42
N ALA A 385 -8.85 -28.02 20.58
CA ALA A 385 -9.15 -29.35 20.04
C ALA A 385 -9.25 -29.39 18.50
N GLY A 386 -9.33 -28.24 17.81
CA GLY A 386 -9.45 -28.17 16.35
C GLY A 386 -10.84 -27.71 15.87
N LYS A 387 -11.72 -27.21 16.76
CA LYS A 387 -13.08 -26.74 16.39
C LYS A 387 -13.06 -25.72 15.26
N THR A 388 -12.31 -24.64 15.40
CA THR A 388 -12.20 -23.57 14.38
C THR A 388 -11.66 -24.12 13.06
N THR A 389 -10.70 -25.04 13.11
CA THR A 389 -10.16 -25.69 11.89
C THR A 389 -11.22 -26.54 11.20
N LEU A 390 -12.07 -27.26 11.95
CA LEU A 390 -13.17 -28.03 11.39
C LEU A 390 -14.25 -27.10 10.79
N VAL A 391 -14.54 -26.01 11.46
CA VAL A 391 -15.45 -24.96 10.94
C VAL A 391 -14.90 -24.39 9.63
N ASP A 392 -13.61 -24.05 9.58
CA ASP A 392 -12.95 -23.52 8.37
C ASP A 392 -12.96 -24.53 7.21
N LEU A 393 -12.84 -25.83 7.48
CA LEU A 393 -12.99 -26.91 6.51
C LEU A 393 -14.42 -26.98 5.96
N ILE A 394 -15.43 -26.98 6.82
CA ILE A 394 -16.86 -27.01 6.44
C ILE A 394 -17.24 -25.74 5.68
N ALA A 395 -16.76 -24.59 6.11
CA ALA A 395 -16.97 -23.31 5.42
C ALA A 395 -16.24 -23.24 4.05
N GLY A 396 -15.34 -24.20 3.76
CA GLY A 396 -14.51 -24.18 2.57
C GLY A 396 -13.49 -23.02 2.57
N LEU A 397 -13.14 -22.48 3.75
CA LEU A 397 -12.10 -21.46 3.89
C LEU A 397 -10.70 -22.06 3.74
N ILE A 398 -10.56 -23.31 4.12
CA ILE A 398 -9.36 -24.14 3.92
C ILE A 398 -9.75 -25.46 3.23
N GLY A 399 -8.89 -25.98 2.38
CA GLY A 399 -9.07 -27.32 1.78
C GLY A 399 -8.43 -28.43 2.64
N PRO A 400 -8.98 -29.65 2.65
CA PRO A 400 -8.37 -30.75 3.39
C PRO A 400 -7.00 -31.14 2.80
N GLN A 401 -6.04 -31.45 3.66
CA GLN A 401 -4.71 -31.98 3.25
C GLN A 401 -4.77 -33.49 3.01
N ARG A 402 -5.68 -34.20 3.69
CA ARG A 402 -6.01 -35.62 3.53
C ARG A 402 -7.51 -35.82 3.67
N GLY A 403 -8.03 -36.90 3.12
CA GLY A 403 -9.47 -37.16 3.07
C GLY A 403 -10.18 -36.28 2.04
N SER A 404 -11.50 -36.16 2.16
CA SER A 404 -12.31 -35.39 1.22
C SER A 404 -13.47 -34.67 1.87
N ILE A 405 -13.96 -33.62 1.21
CA ILE A 405 -15.20 -32.92 1.53
C ILE A 405 -16.03 -32.91 0.25
N ALA A 406 -17.25 -33.37 0.34
CA ALA A 406 -18.15 -33.48 -0.80
C ALA A 406 -19.55 -32.92 -0.45
N VAL A 407 -20.20 -32.29 -1.41
CA VAL A 407 -21.58 -31.84 -1.36
C VAL A 407 -22.35 -32.61 -2.43
N ASP A 408 -23.40 -33.33 -2.02
CA ASP A 408 -24.20 -34.22 -2.86
C ASP A 408 -23.31 -35.18 -3.70
N GLY A 409 -22.27 -35.74 -3.05
CA GLY A 409 -21.31 -36.66 -3.67
C GLY A 409 -20.27 -36.04 -4.59
N ARG A 410 -20.29 -34.71 -4.77
CA ARG A 410 -19.34 -33.98 -5.62
C ARG A 410 -18.28 -33.29 -4.77
N PRO A 411 -16.98 -33.38 -5.10
CA PRO A 411 -15.92 -32.71 -4.36
C PRO A 411 -16.17 -31.20 -4.27
N LEU A 412 -15.94 -30.62 -3.09
CA LEU A 412 -16.16 -29.19 -2.81
C LEU A 412 -14.97 -28.35 -3.31
N GLU A 413 -14.91 -28.14 -4.62
CA GLU A 413 -13.82 -27.44 -5.31
C GLU A 413 -14.34 -26.53 -6.43
N GLY A 414 -13.51 -25.60 -6.92
CA GLY A 414 -13.79 -24.77 -8.08
C GLY A 414 -15.09 -23.95 -7.95
N GLU A 415 -15.96 -24.01 -8.95
CA GLU A 415 -17.23 -23.27 -8.97
C GLU A 415 -18.23 -23.76 -7.89
N LEU A 416 -18.18 -25.05 -7.55
CA LEU A 416 -19.01 -25.61 -6.49
C LEU A 416 -18.68 -24.95 -5.14
N LEU A 417 -17.38 -24.77 -4.86
CA LEU A 417 -16.91 -24.08 -3.65
C LEU A 417 -17.32 -22.59 -3.64
N GLU A 418 -17.29 -21.91 -4.79
CA GLU A 418 -17.76 -20.53 -4.89
C GLU A 418 -19.26 -20.44 -4.60
N GLY A 419 -20.07 -21.31 -5.20
CA GLY A 419 -21.52 -21.38 -4.95
C GLY A 419 -21.85 -21.77 -3.50
N TRP A 420 -21.08 -22.68 -2.89
CA TRP A 420 -21.18 -23.05 -1.48
C TRP A 420 -21.00 -21.85 -0.56
N ARG A 421 -19.95 -21.07 -0.76
CA ARG A 421 -19.65 -19.86 0.04
C ARG A 421 -20.72 -18.78 -0.12
N LEU A 422 -21.35 -18.65 -1.27
CA LEU A 422 -22.45 -17.71 -1.49
C LEU A 422 -23.70 -18.08 -0.67
N GLY A 423 -23.95 -19.36 -0.46
CA GLY A 423 -25.05 -19.87 0.37
C GLY A 423 -24.75 -19.94 1.86
N LEU A 424 -23.56 -19.55 2.31
CA LEU A 424 -23.10 -19.67 3.68
C LEU A 424 -23.12 -18.32 4.40
N ALA A 425 -23.54 -18.30 5.66
CA ALA A 425 -23.31 -17.21 6.58
C ALA A 425 -22.50 -17.67 7.78
N TYR A 426 -21.38 -16.96 8.05
CA TYR A 426 -20.49 -17.24 9.16
C TYR A 426 -20.59 -16.12 10.22
N VAL A 427 -20.87 -16.51 11.44
CA VAL A 427 -20.88 -15.62 12.61
C VAL A 427 -19.85 -16.14 13.59
N GLY A 428 -18.70 -15.45 13.65
CA GLY A 428 -17.61 -15.83 14.54
C GLY A 428 -17.73 -15.23 15.94
N GLN A 429 -16.88 -15.69 16.83
CA GLN A 429 -16.80 -15.29 18.24
C GLN A 429 -16.66 -13.77 18.41
N GLU A 430 -15.77 -13.14 17.64
CA GLU A 430 -15.60 -11.67 17.60
C GLU A 430 -16.38 -11.11 16.41
N GLY A 431 -17.66 -10.78 16.62
CA GLY A 431 -18.49 -10.15 15.60
C GLY A 431 -17.92 -8.80 15.16
N THR A 432 -17.43 -8.70 13.92
CA THR A 432 -16.89 -7.44 13.38
C THR A 432 -18.02 -6.46 13.09
N VAL A 433 -18.01 -5.34 13.80
CA VAL A 433 -18.90 -4.19 13.60
C VAL A 433 -18.07 -3.00 13.13
N PHE A 434 -18.53 -2.35 12.06
CA PHE A 434 -17.85 -1.20 11.44
C PHE A 434 -18.30 0.10 12.12
N ASN A 435 -17.42 1.10 12.14
CA ASN A 435 -17.76 2.44 12.61
C ASN A 435 -18.64 3.17 11.56
N ASP A 436 -19.89 2.78 11.52
CA ASP A 436 -20.90 3.28 10.60
C ASP A 436 -22.30 3.16 11.22
N SER A 437 -23.34 3.48 10.48
CA SER A 437 -24.73 3.30 10.89
C SER A 437 -25.07 1.81 11.09
N VAL A 438 -26.15 1.54 11.86
CA VAL A 438 -26.73 0.19 11.97
C VAL A 438 -27.06 -0.35 10.58
N ARG A 439 -27.65 0.47 9.69
CA ARG A 439 -27.99 0.10 8.31
C ARG A 439 -26.76 -0.36 7.51
N ALA A 440 -25.69 0.42 7.53
CA ALA A 440 -24.45 0.07 6.81
C ALA A 440 -23.75 -1.17 7.40
N ASN A 441 -23.96 -1.44 8.69
CA ASN A 441 -23.51 -2.69 9.31
C ASN A 441 -24.37 -3.90 8.93
N LEU A 442 -25.62 -3.72 8.57
CA LEU A 442 -26.52 -4.81 8.15
C LEU A 442 -26.33 -5.18 6.67
N VAL A 443 -26.20 -4.18 5.79
CA VAL A 443 -26.11 -4.40 4.34
C VAL A 443 -25.08 -3.47 3.72
N ALA A 444 -24.42 -3.94 2.63
CA ALA A 444 -23.52 -3.09 1.86
C ALA A 444 -24.29 -1.93 1.18
N GLU A 445 -23.60 -0.84 0.93
CA GLU A 445 -24.15 0.29 0.16
C GLU A 445 -24.61 -0.19 -1.23
N GLY A 446 -25.81 0.26 -1.64
CA GLY A 446 -26.42 -0.18 -2.92
C GLY A 446 -27.14 -1.53 -2.84
N SER A 447 -27.21 -2.18 -1.68
CA SER A 447 -28.03 -3.39 -1.49
C SER A 447 -29.51 -3.10 -1.77
N PRO A 448 -30.24 -3.99 -2.48
CA PRO A 448 -31.67 -3.84 -2.75
C PRO A 448 -32.56 -4.08 -1.51
N ALA A 449 -31.99 -4.50 -0.37
CA ALA A 449 -32.74 -4.74 0.85
C ALA A 449 -33.44 -3.47 1.33
N ASP A 450 -34.75 -3.56 1.53
CA ASP A 450 -35.56 -2.47 2.06
C ASP A 450 -35.46 -2.37 3.58
N ASP A 451 -35.87 -1.21 4.13
CA ASP A 451 -35.82 -0.98 5.57
C ASP A 451 -36.73 -1.98 6.35
N ALA A 452 -37.79 -2.49 5.74
CA ALA A 452 -38.68 -3.50 6.37
C ALA A 452 -37.96 -4.85 6.53
N GLU A 453 -37.15 -5.27 5.56
CA GLU A 453 -36.31 -6.47 5.69
C GLU A 453 -35.26 -6.31 6.80
N LEU A 454 -34.68 -5.13 6.93
CA LEU A 454 -33.71 -4.85 8.01
C LEU A 454 -34.38 -4.93 9.39
N TRP A 455 -35.56 -4.34 9.54
CA TRP A 455 -36.31 -4.41 10.79
C TRP A 455 -36.70 -5.84 11.13
N ARG A 456 -37.19 -6.64 10.17
CA ARG A 456 -37.50 -8.06 10.37
C ARG A 456 -36.26 -8.84 10.84
N ALA A 457 -35.09 -8.61 10.26
CA ALA A 457 -33.86 -9.27 10.70
C ALA A 457 -33.48 -8.86 12.14
N LEU A 458 -33.65 -7.59 12.50
CA LEU A 458 -33.42 -7.09 13.86
C LEU A 458 -34.43 -7.68 14.87
N GLU A 459 -35.68 -7.87 14.47
CA GLU A 459 -36.74 -8.51 15.29
C GLU A 459 -36.43 -9.99 15.54
N LEU A 460 -35.98 -10.72 14.52
CA LEU A 460 -35.58 -12.14 14.66
C LEU A 460 -34.50 -12.33 15.72
N VAL A 461 -33.53 -11.41 15.81
CA VAL A 461 -32.44 -11.49 16.79
C VAL A 461 -32.76 -10.75 18.10
N GLY A 462 -33.95 -10.19 18.26
CA GLY A 462 -34.37 -9.47 19.47
C GLY A 462 -33.60 -8.17 19.71
N LEU A 463 -33.18 -7.47 18.65
CA LEU A 463 -32.44 -6.21 18.73
C LEU A 463 -33.27 -4.98 18.30
N ALA A 464 -34.44 -5.19 17.71
CA ALA A 464 -35.27 -4.13 17.12
C ALA A 464 -35.63 -3.02 18.11
N ASP A 465 -36.06 -3.33 19.31
CA ASP A 465 -36.51 -2.34 20.30
C ASP A 465 -35.35 -1.47 20.76
N ARG A 466 -34.15 -2.05 20.91
CA ARG A 466 -32.94 -1.30 21.23
C ARG A 466 -32.58 -0.31 20.13
N ILE A 467 -32.66 -0.74 18.85
CA ILE A 467 -32.36 0.13 17.70
C ILE A 467 -33.47 1.18 17.51
N ARG A 468 -34.73 0.89 17.78
CA ARG A 468 -35.83 1.89 17.78
C ARG A 468 -35.61 2.99 18.83
N ALA A 469 -34.97 2.66 19.94
CA ALA A 469 -34.61 3.64 20.97
C ALA A 469 -33.47 4.61 20.58
N PHE A 470 -32.74 4.35 19.52
CA PHE A 470 -31.75 5.28 19.01
C PHE A 470 -32.42 6.50 18.34
N PRO A 471 -31.86 7.73 18.49
CA PRO A 471 -32.47 8.94 17.94
C PRO A 471 -32.76 8.89 16.44
N ARG A 472 -31.91 8.18 15.66
CA ARG A 472 -32.04 8.04 14.21
C ARG A 472 -32.35 6.59 13.77
N GLY A 473 -32.72 5.71 14.73
CA GLY A 473 -33.03 4.32 14.48
C GLY A 473 -31.90 3.58 13.75
N ILE A 474 -32.19 2.89 12.65
CA ILE A 474 -31.21 2.16 11.84
C ILE A 474 -30.16 3.05 11.18
N ARG A 475 -30.36 4.36 11.11
CA ARG A 475 -29.40 5.34 10.58
C ARG A 475 -28.43 5.87 11.64
N GLU A 476 -28.60 5.48 12.92
CA GLU A 476 -27.68 5.85 13.99
C GLU A 476 -26.34 5.13 13.85
N SER A 477 -25.24 5.86 14.12
CA SER A 477 -23.92 5.26 14.16
C SER A 477 -23.78 4.35 15.38
N VAL A 478 -23.13 3.21 15.22
CA VAL A 478 -22.84 2.31 16.34
C VAL A 478 -21.51 2.65 17.05
N GLY A 479 -20.81 3.67 16.58
CA GLY A 479 -19.52 4.11 17.11
C GLY A 479 -18.35 3.20 16.72
N ASP A 480 -17.15 3.57 17.17
CA ASP A 480 -15.94 2.79 16.87
C ASP A 480 -16.06 1.38 17.47
N ARG A 481 -15.89 0.36 16.59
CA ARG A 481 -16.06 -1.06 16.93
C ARG A 481 -17.38 -1.38 17.66
N GLY A 482 -18.44 -0.62 17.38
CA GLY A 482 -19.74 -0.80 18.02
C GLY A 482 -19.75 -0.37 19.50
N SER A 483 -19.02 0.67 19.87
CA SER A 483 -18.91 1.15 21.27
C SER A 483 -20.23 1.59 21.89
N GLN A 484 -21.25 1.89 21.09
CA GLN A 484 -22.60 2.24 21.56
C GLN A 484 -23.48 1.01 21.83
N LEU A 485 -22.98 -0.19 21.56
CA LEU A 485 -23.67 -1.46 21.76
C LEU A 485 -22.94 -2.29 22.82
N SER A 486 -23.71 -3.02 23.63
CA SER A 486 -23.17 -4.06 24.52
C SER A 486 -22.60 -5.24 23.71
N GLY A 487 -21.84 -6.13 24.34
CA GLY A 487 -21.29 -7.31 23.68
C GLY A 487 -22.36 -8.18 23.01
N GLY A 488 -23.45 -8.46 23.72
CA GLY A 488 -24.56 -9.23 23.19
C GLY A 488 -25.34 -8.50 22.10
N GLU A 489 -25.49 -7.18 22.17
CA GLU A 489 -26.11 -6.38 21.11
C GLU A 489 -25.26 -6.38 19.83
N ARG A 490 -23.92 -6.32 19.94
CA ARG A 490 -23.02 -6.46 18.79
C ARG A 490 -23.14 -7.83 18.14
N GLN A 491 -23.15 -8.91 18.93
CA GLN A 491 -23.34 -10.28 18.39
C GLN A 491 -24.69 -10.41 17.68
N ARG A 492 -25.78 -9.90 18.24
CA ARG A 492 -27.09 -9.89 17.60
C ARG A 492 -27.11 -9.09 16.30
N LEU A 493 -26.44 -7.94 16.24
CA LEU A 493 -26.32 -7.15 15.01
C LEU A 493 -25.60 -7.93 13.89
N VAL A 494 -24.49 -8.62 14.22
CA VAL A 494 -23.77 -9.46 13.26
C VAL A 494 -24.59 -10.66 12.81
N LEU A 495 -25.37 -11.25 13.71
CA LEU A 495 -26.30 -12.33 13.38
C LEU A 495 -27.43 -11.85 12.45
N ALA A 496 -28.00 -10.66 12.71
CA ALA A 496 -29.00 -10.07 11.81
C ALA A 496 -28.43 -9.84 10.39
N ARG A 497 -27.18 -9.34 10.30
CA ARG A 497 -26.46 -9.22 9.02
C ARG A 497 -26.30 -10.56 8.30
N ALA A 498 -25.99 -11.63 9.03
CA ALA A 498 -25.86 -12.98 8.49
C ALA A 498 -27.18 -13.50 7.92
N LEU A 499 -28.29 -13.26 8.62
CA LEU A 499 -29.62 -13.70 8.22
C LEU A 499 -30.17 -12.99 6.98
N LEU A 500 -29.84 -11.72 6.78
CA LEU A 500 -30.23 -10.95 5.59
C LEU A 500 -29.70 -11.57 4.29
N ARG A 501 -28.67 -12.41 4.35
CA ARG A 501 -28.16 -13.16 3.20
C ARG A 501 -29.03 -14.37 2.84
N ARG A 502 -30.03 -14.73 3.66
CA ARG A 502 -30.86 -15.93 3.51
C ARG A 502 -30.00 -17.19 3.29
N PRO A 503 -29.09 -17.51 4.24
CA PRO A 503 -28.14 -18.59 4.05
C PRO A 503 -28.81 -19.97 4.03
N SER A 504 -28.26 -20.87 3.20
CA SER A 504 -28.62 -22.31 3.25
C SER A 504 -27.88 -23.05 4.37
N LEU A 505 -26.68 -22.54 4.77
CA LEU A 505 -25.89 -22.99 5.92
C LEU A 505 -25.52 -21.81 6.81
N LEU A 506 -25.85 -21.88 8.10
CA LEU A 506 -25.49 -20.91 9.12
C LEU A 506 -24.41 -21.51 10.03
N ILE A 507 -23.25 -20.89 10.12
CA ILE A 507 -22.20 -21.27 11.06
C ILE A 507 -22.19 -20.27 12.21
N LEU A 508 -22.41 -20.79 13.43
CA LEU A 508 -22.43 -20.05 14.69
C LEU A 508 -21.21 -20.49 15.53
N ASP A 509 -20.09 -19.80 15.39
CA ASP A 509 -18.86 -20.10 16.12
C ASP A 509 -18.78 -19.24 17.39
N GLU A 510 -19.28 -19.79 18.51
CA GLU A 510 -19.46 -19.09 19.80
C GLU A 510 -20.24 -17.76 19.66
N ALA A 511 -21.06 -17.66 18.64
CA ALA A 511 -21.74 -16.43 18.23
C ALA A 511 -22.78 -15.90 19.22
N THR A 512 -23.17 -16.70 20.22
CA THR A 512 -24.15 -16.39 21.25
C THR A 512 -23.55 -16.31 22.66
N ALA A 513 -22.22 -16.45 22.77
CA ALA A 513 -21.52 -16.51 24.07
C ALA A 513 -21.69 -15.27 24.96
N ALA A 514 -21.91 -14.08 24.37
CA ALA A 514 -22.17 -12.84 25.11
C ALA A 514 -23.65 -12.61 25.47
N LEU A 515 -24.53 -13.54 25.09
CA LEU A 515 -25.95 -13.50 25.47
C LEU A 515 -26.18 -14.20 26.81
N ASP A 516 -27.17 -13.74 27.55
CA ASP A 516 -27.72 -14.49 28.68
C ASP A 516 -28.47 -15.73 28.17
N ALA A 517 -28.63 -16.75 29.01
CA ALA A 517 -29.17 -18.05 28.61
C ALA A 517 -30.59 -17.96 28.04
N SER A 518 -31.45 -17.05 28.55
CA SER A 518 -32.80 -16.86 28.07
C SER A 518 -32.82 -16.22 26.67
N SER A 519 -32.06 -15.15 26.46
CA SER A 519 -31.91 -14.49 25.15
C SER A 519 -31.29 -15.41 24.10
N GLU A 520 -30.34 -16.24 24.49
CA GLU A 520 -29.72 -17.24 23.61
C GLU A 520 -30.75 -18.27 23.15
N ALA A 521 -31.49 -18.86 24.09
CA ALA A 521 -32.52 -19.87 23.79
C ALA A 521 -33.61 -19.30 22.87
N ASP A 522 -34.07 -18.07 23.12
CA ASP A 522 -35.09 -17.40 22.29
C ASP A 522 -34.57 -17.16 20.85
N VAL A 523 -33.35 -16.69 20.70
CA VAL A 523 -32.77 -16.46 19.39
C VAL A 523 -32.61 -17.78 18.63
N LEU A 524 -32.05 -18.82 19.25
CA LEU A 524 -31.86 -20.13 18.60
C LEU A 524 -33.23 -20.75 18.24
N HIS A 525 -34.24 -20.62 19.09
CA HIS A 525 -35.60 -21.09 18.80
C HIS A 525 -36.21 -20.38 17.58
N ARG A 526 -36.09 -19.04 17.48
CA ARG A 526 -36.56 -18.26 16.32
C ARG A 526 -35.83 -18.65 15.04
N LEU A 527 -34.53 -18.90 15.11
CA LEU A 527 -33.74 -19.34 13.96
C LEU A 527 -34.16 -20.73 13.46
N ARG A 528 -34.46 -21.64 14.37
CA ARG A 528 -34.99 -22.99 14.02
C ARG A 528 -36.37 -22.96 13.37
N SER A 529 -37.18 -21.96 13.67
CA SER A 529 -38.54 -21.80 13.13
C SER A 529 -38.60 -21.05 11.80
N LEU A 530 -37.44 -20.69 11.22
CA LEU A 530 -37.39 -20.08 9.89
C LEU A 530 -37.86 -21.08 8.80
N ASP A 531 -38.53 -20.55 7.77
CA ASP A 531 -38.94 -21.31 6.60
C ASP A 531 -38.43 -20.59 5.32
N PRO A 532 -37.57 -21.22 4.50
CA PRO A 532 -36.93 -22.52 4.74
C PRO A 532 -35.93 -22.47 5.90
N ARG A 533 -35.91 -23.54 6.70
CA ARG A 533 -34.97 -23.70 7.81
C ARG A 533 -33.55 -23.87 7.28
N PRO A 534 -32.59 -22.99 7.63
CA PRO A 534 -31.20 -23.18 7.27
C PRO A 534 -30.61 -24.39 8.02
N ALA A 535 -29.70 -25.11 7.39
CA ALA A 535 -28.79 -25.98 8.13
C ALA A 535 -27.91 -25.13 9.05
N ALA A 536 -27.49 -25.64 10.21
CA ALA A 536 -26.63 -24.91 11.11
C ALA A 536 -25.51 -25.77 11.68
N LEU A 537 -24.32 -25.18 11.79
CA LEU A 537 -23.23 -25.69 12.60
C LEU A 537 -23.07 -24.77 13.82
N VAL A 538 -23.33 -25.31 15.00
CA VAL A 538 -23.32 -24.57 16.27
C VAL A 538 -22.11 -25.02 17.08
N VAL A 539 -21.11 -24.15 17.22
CA VAL A 539 -19.98 -24.36 18.12
C VAL A 539 -20.28 -23.64 19.43
N ALA A 540 -20.37 -24.39 20.50
CA ALA A 540 -20.70 -23.83 21.81
C ALA A 540 -19.97 -24.56 22.94
N HIS A 541 -19.74 -23.84 24.03
CA HIS A 541 -19.23 -24.37 25.30
C HIS A 541 -20.35 -24.63 26.32
N ARG A 542 -21.57 -24.17 26.03
CA ARG A 542 -22.73 -24.35 26.90
C ARG A 542 -23.60 -25.50 26.39
N ASP A 543 -23.94 -26.42 27.27
CA ASP A 543 -24.83 -27.53 26.93
C ASP A 543 -26.25 -27.05 26.49
N SER A 544 -26.69 -25.90 27.01
CA SER A 544 -27.97 -25.28 26.62
C SER A 544 -28.03 -24.92 25.13
N SER A 545 -26.92 -24.42 24.55
CA SER A 545 -26.85 -24.07 23.13
C SER A 545 -26.84 -25.34 22.27
N LEU A 546 -26.12 -26.39 22.72
CA LEU A 546 -26.03 -27.68 22.04
C LEU A 546 -27.36 -28.47 22.12
N ALA A 547 -28.11 -28.30 23.17
CA ALA A 547 -29.45 -28.93 23.31
C ALA A 547 -30.44 -28.49 22.21
N SER A 548 -30.15 -27.36 21.53
CA SER A 548 -30.94 -26.92 20.39
C SER A 548 -30.54 -27.62 19.07
N CYS A 549 -29.55 -28.49 19.03
CA CYS A 549 -29.10 -29.18 17.84
C CYS A 549 -29.81 -30.53 17.67
N ASP A 550 -29.93 -30.97 16.40
CA ASP A 550 -30.54 -32.26 16.07
C ASP A 550 -29.53 -33.41 16.30
N SER A 551 -28.22 -33.12 16.15
CA SER A 551 -27.13 -34.04 16.45
C SER A 551 -25.94 -33.29 17.04
N ILE A 552 -25.10 -33.95 17.84
CA ILE A 552 -23.92 -33.38 18.46
C ILE A 552 -22.72 -34.25 18.09
N VAL A 553 -21.60 -33.64 17.77
CA VAL A 553 -20.30 -34.30 17.61
C VAL A 553 -19.29 -33.68 18.58
N SER A 554 -18.40 -34.49 19.10
CA SER A 554 -17.30 -33.97 19.90
C SER A 554 -15.97 -34.01 19.09
N ILE A 555 -15.08 -33.07 19.36
CA ILE A 555 -13.73 -33.10 18.82
C ILE A 555 -12.74 -33.14 19.97
N GLN A 556 -11.87 -34.16 19.97
CA GLN A 556 -10.81 -34.33 20.94
C GLN A 556 -9.50 -34.63 20.22
N HIS A 557 -8.45 -33.91 20.58
CA HIS A 557 -7.13 -34.07 19.97
C HIS A 557 -7.10 -34.06 18.43
N GLY A 558 -8.02 -33.29 17.80
CA GLY A 558 -8.16 -33.20 16.34
C GLY A 558 -8.93 -34.36 15.70
N ILE A 559 -9.54 -35.25 16.48
CA ILE A 559 -10.36 -36.35 15.98
C ILE A 559 -11.81 -36.05 16.31
N VAL A 560 -12.68 -36.17 15.30
CA VAL A 560 -14.14 -36.01 15.46
C VAL A 560 -14.72 -37.36 15.83
N GLU A 561 -15.41 -37.41 16.98
CA GLU A 561 -16.07 -38.58 17.52
C GLU A 561 -17.58 -38.34 17.53
N LYS A 562 -18.37 -39.34 17.12
CA LYS A 562 -19.81 -39.29 17.35
C LYS A 562 -20.11 -39.68 18.80
N PRO A 563 -21.07 -39.03 19.49
CA PRO A 563 -21.50 -39.49 20.80
C PRO A 563 -22.10 -40.89 20.65
N GLY A 564 -21.42 -41.90 21.15
CA GLY A 564 -21.88 -43.31 21.17
C GLY A 564 -21.00 -44.34 20.45
N ASP A 565 -19.85 -43.94 19.94
CA ASP A 565 -18.77 -44.87 19.51
C ASP A 565 -17.75 -45.12 20.63
#